data_ff35ca0883bf805318eb3ad0141d572d
#
_entry.id   ff35ca0883bf805318eb3ad0141d572d
#
_cell.length_a   1.000
_cell.length_b   1.000
_cell.length_c   1.000
_cell.angle_alpha   90.00
_cell.angle_beta   90.00
_cell.angle_gamma   90.00
#
_symmetry.space_group_name_H-M   'P 1'
#
loop_
_entity.id
_entity.type
_entity.pdbx_description
1 polymer ?
#
loop_
_entity_poly.entity_id
_entity_poly.type
_entity_poly.pdbx_seq_one_letter_code
_entity_poly.pdbx_strand_id
1 'polypeptide(L)'
;SDFEHPCQILGDLLTIKEKFHNFNVKLAYLGDSNNNVTHSLILAANKLGIHMTIGCPNKKEYLPRLKLNKVKIFHDSKETVKNADIVYTDSWMSYHIPKSQKAKRIKDLKKFQVNSSLMRKANKNAVFMHCLPALRGEEVTKDVIDGKQSIVFDQAENRLHLQKALLIKLLT
;
A
#
# COMPACT_ATOMS: atom_id res chain seq x y z
N SER A 1 -9.36 -11.98 -5.32
CA SER A 1 -10.19 -12.50 -4.22
C SER A 1 -10.19 -11.51 -3.05
N ASP A 2 -10.91 -11.84 -2.00
CA ASP A 2 -10.92 -11.08 -0.73
C ASP A 2 -9.65 -11.28 0.10
N PHE A 3 -8.85 -12.30 -0.22
CA PHE A 3 -7.63 -12.65 0.50
C PHE A 3 -6.36 -12.17 -0.21
N GLU A 4 -6.29 -12.22 -1.54
CA GLU A 4 -5.13 -11.83 -2.34
C GLU A 4 -5.49 -11.03 -3.58
N HIS A 5 -4.56 -10.19 -4.03
CA HIS A 5 -4.64 -9.36 -5.24
C HIS A 5 -3.35 -9.45 -6.08
N PRO A 6 -2.99 -10.65 -6.58
CA PRO A 6 -1.66 -10.88 -7.19
C PRO A 6 -1.38 -9.99 -8.41
N CYS A 7 -2.36 -9.81 -9.31
CA CYS A 7 -2.16 -8.97 -10.49
C CYS A 7 -1.93 -7.49 -10.16
N GLN A 8 -2.49 -7.00 -9.03
CA GLN A 8 -2.19 -5.66 -8.55
C GLN A 8 -0.73 -5.56 -8.13
N ILE A 9 -0.30 -6.50 -7.29
CA ILE A 9 1.05 -6.43 -6.72
C ILE A 9 2.13 -6.67 -7.76
N LEU A 10 1.89 -7.50 -8.76
CA LEU A 10 2.81 -7.64 -9.88
C LEU A 10 2.96 -6.31 -10.65
N GLY A 11 1.87 -5.54 -10.86
CA GLY A 11 1.92 -4.18 -11.44
C GLY A 11 2.68 -3.19 -10.54
N ASP A 12 2.44 -3.25 -9.23
CA ASP A 12 3.17 -2.43 -8.25
C ASP A 12 4.66 -2.74 -8.27
N LEU A 13 5.05 -4.01 -8.37
CA LEU A 13 6.45 -4.43 -8.48
C LEU A 13 7.11 -3.93 -9.76
N LEU A 14 6.38 -3.92 -10.90
CA LEU A 14 6.88 -3.33 -12.13
C LEU A 14 7.15 -1.83 -11.92
N THR A 15 6.21 -1.09 -11.34
CA THR A 15 6.35 0.33 -11.02
C THR A 15 7.53 0.61 -10.09
N ILE A 16 7.70 -0.21 -9.04
CA ILE A 16 8.85 -0.13 -8.13
C ILE A 16 10.17 -0.36 -8.90
N LYS A 17 10.19 -1.39 -9.76
CA LYS A 17 11.38 -1.72 -10.55
C LYS A 17 11.77 -0.61 -11.52
N GLU A 18 10.80 0.03 -12.17
CA GLU A 18 11.03 1.18 -13.05
C GLU A 18 11.54 2.40 -12.28
N LYS A 19 10.93 2.68 -11.12
CA LYS A 19 11.27 3.87 -10.32
C LYS A 19 12.62 3.76 -9.60
N PHE A 20 12.94 2.59 -9.06
CA PHE A 20 14.12 2.38 -8.19
C PHE A 20 15.19 1.50 -8.82
N HIS A 21 14.93 0.86 -9.94
CA HIS A 21 15.81 -0.08 -10.66
C HIS A 21 16.17 -1.36 -9.88
N ASN A 22 15.68 -1.51 -8.65
CA ASN A 22 15.90 -2.67 -7.78
C ASN A 22 14.73 -2.83 -6.78
N PHE A 23 14.79 -3.85 -5.92
CA PHE A 23 13.84 -4.09 -4.84
C PHE A 23 14.42 -3.87 -3.44
N ASN A 24 15.63 -3.36 -3.33
CA ASN A 24 16.22 -2.98 -2.04
C ASN A 24 15.68 -1.62 -1.61
N VAL A 25 14.40 -1.59 -1.32
CA VAL A 25 13.63 -0.41 -0.92
C VAL A 25 12.89 -0.67 0.39
N LYS A 26 12.57 0.39 1.12
CA LYS A 26 11.71 0.34 2.29
C LYS A 26 10.31 0.80 1.93
N LEU A 27 9.33 -0.10 2.01
CA LEU A 27 7.92 0.15 1.78
C LEU A 27 7.17 0.26 3.12
N ALA A 28 6.53 1.39 3.34
CA ALA A 28 5.64 1.64 4.48
C ALA A 28 4.18 1.59 4.01
N TYR A 29 3.42 0.60 4.46
CA TYR A 29 1.98 0.52 4.26
C TYR A 29 1.24 1.14 5.45
N LEU A 30 0.19 1.93 5.21
CA LEU A 30 -0.61 2.58 6.26
C LEU A 30 -2.11 2.34 6.05
N GLY A 31 -2.81 2.04 7.14
CA GLY A 31 -4.26 1.91 7.14
C GLY A 31 -4.77 0.56 7.61
N ASP A 32 -5.80 0.05 6.95
CA ASP A 32 -6.29 -1.31 7.19
C ASP A 32 -5.35 -2.32 6.54
N SER A 33 -4.67 -3.11 7.34
CA SER A 33 -3.77 -4.14 6.83
C SER A 33 -4.40 -5.53 6.74
N ASN A 34 -5.67 -5.67 7.08
CA ASN A 34 -6.42 -6.91 6.89
C ASN A 34 -7.17 -6.90 5.55
N ASN A 35 -6.46 -6.72 4.47
CA ASN A 35 -7.02 -6.73 3.12
C ASN A 35 -6.13 -7.49 2.12
N ASN A 36 -6.69 -7.78 0.96
CA ASN A 36 -6.05 -8.56 -0.10
C ASN A 36 -4.78 -7.90 -0.67
N VAL A 37 -4.76 -6.57 -0.81
CA VAL A 37 -3.59 -5.82 -1.31
C VAL A 37 -2.43 -5.94 -0.34
N THR A 38 -2.66 -5.70 0.95
CA THR A 38 -1.63 -5.83 2.00
C THR A 38 -1.10 -7.25 2.10
N HIS A 39 -1.99 -8.27 2.04
CA HIS A 39 -1.56 -9.68 2.06
C HIS A 39 -0.62 -9.99 0.90
N SER A 40 -0.96 -9.59 -0.31
CA SER A 40 -0.10 -9.82 -1.48
C SER A 40 1.19 -8.99 -1.44
N LEU A 41 1.18 -7.77 -0.87
CA LEU A 41 2.41 -6.99 -0.62
C LEU A 41 3.34 -7.69 0.38
N ILE A 42 2.81 -8.27 1.45
CA ILE A 42 3.59 -9.06 2.42
C ILE A 42 4.27 -10.26 1.74
N LEU A 43 3.53 -10.98 0.90
CA LEU A 43 4.07 -12.12 0.15
C LEU A 43 5.19 -11.69 -0.80
N ALA A 44 4.99 -10.60 -1.54
CA ALA A 44 5.99 -10.02 -2.44
C ALA A 44 7.24 -9.55 -1.68
N ALA A 45 7.04 -8.83 -0.57
CA ALA A 45 8.13 -8.35 0.26
C ALA A 45 9.00 -9.49 0.80
N ASN A 46 8.37 -10.56 1.28
CA ASN A 46 9.08 -11.75 1.76
C ASN A 46 9.89 -12.46 0.66
N LYS A 47 9.33 -12.53 -0.57
CA LYS A 47 9.98 -13.20 -1.72
C LYS A 47 11.13 -12.38 -2.30
N LEU A 48 10.98 -11.08 -2.39
CA LEU A 48 11.94 -10.18 -3.08
C LEU A 48 12.90 -9.44 -2.13
N GLY A 49 12.74 -9.63 -0.82
CA GLY A 49 13.59 -8.96 0.18
C GLY A 49 13.28 -7.48 0.37
N ILE A 50 12.08 -7.01 -0.01
CA ILE A 50 11.63 -5.64 0.24
C ILE A 50 11.48 -5.45 1.76
N HIS A 51 12.07 -4.39 2.30
CA HIS A 51 11.92 -4.02 3.71
C HIS A 51 10.54 -3.42 3.95
N MET A 52 9.59 -4.19 4.45
CA MET A 52 8.21 -3.73 4.64
C MET A 52 7.90 -3.40 6.10
N THR A 53 7.25 -2.25 6.32
CA THR A 53 6.65 -1.85 7.59
C THR A 53 5.15 -1.61 7.40
N ILE A 54 4.34 -1.96 8.39
CA ILE A 54 2.89 -1.78 8.38
C ILE A 54 2.49 -0.89 9.55
N GLY A 55 1.75 0.18 9.27
CA GLY A 55 1.11 1.04 10.27
C GLY A 55 -0.39 0.84 10.28
N CYS A 56 -0.91 0.29 11.37
CA CYS A 56 -2.34 0.04 11.53
C CYS A 56 -2.79 0.16 13.00
N PRO A 57 -4.10 0.33 13.29
CA PRO A 57 -4.60 0.28 14.67
C PRO A 57 -4.27 -1.04 15.36
N ASN A 58 -3.99 -0.98 16.67
CA ASN A 58 -3.80 -2.19 17.50
C ASN A 58 -5.16 -2.86 17.81
N LYS A 59 -5.83 -3.33 16.77
CA LYS A 59 -7.11 -4.04 16.84
C LYS A 59 -7.09 -5.19 15.85
N LYS A 60 -7.53 -6.37 16.28
CA LYS A 60 -7.48 -7.62 15.50
C LYS A 60 -8.08 -7.50 14.10
N GLU A 61 -9.14 -6.72 13.96
CA GLU A 61 -9.83 -6.50 12.68
C GLU A 61 -8.98 -5.79 11.62
N TYR A 62 -7.91 -5.08 12.01
CA TYR A 62 -6.99 -4.37 11.09
C TYR A 62 -5.62 -5.04 10.92
N LEU A 63 -5.37 -6.14 11.61
CA LEU A 63 -4.10 -6.87 11.53
C LEU A 63 -4.12 -7.87 10.37
N PRO A 64 -2.99 -8.06 9.66
CA PRO A 64 -2.90 -9.04 8.57
C PRO A 64 -3.18 -10.46 9.06
N ARG A 65 -3.80 -11.27 8.22
CA ARG A 65 -4.07 -12.70 8.48
C ARG A 65 -2.94 -13.63 8.01
N LEU A 66 -1.75 -13.11 7.80
CA LEU A 66 -0.57 -13.85 7.32
C LEU A 66 0.57 -13.82 8.33
N LYS A 67 1.46 -14.81 8.24
CA LYS A 67 2.76 -14.78 8.95
C LYS A 67 3.62 -13.64 8.38
N LEU A 68 4.14 -12.80 9.25
CA LEU A 68 4.82 -11.57 8.86
C LEU A 68 6.31 -11.76 8.52
N ASN A 69 6.92 -12.89 8.86
CA ASN A 69 8.35 -13.17 8.67
C ASN A 69 9.25 -11.95 8.94
N LYS A 70 9.60 -11.18 7.89
CA LYS A 70 10.45 -9.99 7.96
C LYS A 70 9.69 -8.66 8.02
N VAL A 71 8.35 -8.68 8.02
CA VAL A 71 7.51 -7.48 8.06
C VAL A 71 7.28 -7.05 9.52
N LYS A 72 7.43 -5.75 9.80
CA LYS A 72 7.21 -5.17 11.14
C LYS A 72 5.91 -4.38 11.18
N ILE A 73 5.13 -4.55 12.26
CA ILE A 73 3.92 -3.76 12.51
C ILE A 73 4.23 -2.68 13.55
N PHE A 74 3.73 -1.47 13.27
CA PHE A 74 3.72 -0.35 14.19
C PHE A 74 2.28 0.17 14.37
N HIS A 75 2.00 0.71 15.53
CA HIS A 75 0.71 1.35 15.84
C HIS A 75 0.84 2.89 15.88
N ASP A 76 1.94 3.39 15.35
CA ASP A 76 2.23 4.80 15.13
C ASP A 76 2.61 5.02 13.65
N SER A 77 1.90 5.96 13.00
CA SER A 77 2.11 6.24 11.57
C SER A 77 3.47 6.87 11.27
N LYS A 78 4.02 7.68 12.20
CA LYS A 78 5.31 8.35 12.00
C LYS A 78 6.46 7.35 12.08
N GLU A 79 6.42 6.42 13.04
CA GLU A 79 7.42 5.34 13.14
C GLU A 79 7.34 4.41 11.92
N THR A 80 6.13 4.17 11.40
CA THR A 80 5.95 3.33 10.21
C THR A 80 6.67 3.88 8.99
N VAL A 81 6.55 5.20 8.72
CA VAL A 81 7.10 5.81 7.50
C VAL A 81 8.56 6.24 7.63
N LYS A 82 9.16 6.14 8.80
CA LYS A 82 10.54 6.57 9.03
C LYS A 82 11.52 5.88 8.10
N ASN A 83 12.25 6.68 7.31
CA ASN A 83 13.17 6.22 6.26
C ASN A 83 12.51 5.35 5.17
N ALA A 84 11.22 5.50 4.93
CA ALA A 84 10.54 4.81 3.84
C ALA A 84 10.86 5.47 2.49
N ASP A 85 11.08 4.64 1.46
CA ASP A 85 11.23 5.06 0.06
C ASP A 85 9.88 5.08 -0.64
N ILE A 86 8.95 4.26 -0.16
CA ILE A 86 7.59 4.11 -0.67
C ILE A 86 6.62 4.21 0.49
N VAL A 87 5.63 5.11 0.37
CA VAL A 87 4.48 5.18 1.27
C VAL A 87 3.25 4.70 0.51
N TYR A 88 2.65 3.63 0.99
CA TYR A 88 1.51 2.97 0.35
C TYR A 88 0.28 3.00 1.26
N THR A 89 -0.89 3.22 0.69
CA THR A 89 -2.17 3.02 1.39
C THR A 89 -3.23 2.46 0.44
N ASP A 90 -4.34 1.99 1.00
CA ASP A 90 -5.49 1.50 0.27
C ASP A 90 -6.77 2.03 0.91
N SER A 91 -7.89 1.91 0.21
CA SER A 91 -9.20 2.34 0.69
C SER A 91 -9.54 1.71 2.05
N TRP A 92 -10.06 2.53 2.95
CA TRP A 92 -10.53 2.06 4.25
C TRP A 92 -11.85 1.29 4.17
N MET A 93 -12.54 1.36 3.04
CA MET A 93 -13.83 0.73 2.79
C MET A 93 -13.76 -0.19 1.56
N SER A 94 -13.28 -1.40 1.75
CA SER A 94 -13.33 -2.45 0.71
C SER A 94 -14.77 -2.90 0.44
N TYR A 95 -15.04 -3.42 -0.75
CA TYR A 95 -16.39 -3.77 -1.23
C TYR A 95 -17.18 -4.73 -0.32
N HIS A 96 -16.50 -5.61 0.40
CA HIS A 96 -17.11 -6.57 1.31
C HIS A 96 -17.43 -5.99 2.70
N ILE A 97 -17.03 -4.75 2.99
CA ILE A 97 -17.25 -4.14 4.30
C ILE A 97 -18.62 -3.44 4.32
N PRO A 98 -19.49 -3.77 5.27
CA PRO A 98 -20.79 -3.12 5.40
C PRO A 98 -20.68 -1.60 5.58
N LYS A 99 -21.50 -0.83 4.86
CA LYS A 99 -21.51 0.65 4.94
C LYS A 99 -21.74 1.17 6.36
N SER A 100 -22.45 0.42 7.20
CA SER A 100 -22.66 0.75 8.62
C SER A 100 -21.36 0.85 9.44
N GLN A 101 -20.29 0.24 8.99
CA GLN A 101 -18.98 0.30 9.67
C GLN A 101 -18.17 1.55 9.30
N LYS A 102 -18.60 2.34 8.29
CA LYS A 102 -17.80 3.45 7.75
C LYS A 102 -17.37 4.45 8.83
N ALA A 103 -18.29 4.94 9.65
CA ALA A 103 -17.97 5.94 10.69
C ALA A 103 -16.95 5.42 11.71
N LYS A 104 -17.11 4.16 12.16
CA LYS A 104 -16.16 3.50 13.07
C LYS A 104 -14.78 3.38 12.43
N ARG A 105 -14.71 2.91 11.18
CA ARG A 105 -13.44 2.71 10.46
C ARG A 105 -12.70 4.01 10.22
N ILE A 106 -13.41 5.08 9.80
CA ILE A 106 -12.81 6.41 9.66
C ILE A 106 -12.21 6.87 10.99
N LYS A 107 -12.93 6.73 12.11
CA LYS A 107 -12.44 7.10 13.44
C LYS A 107 -11.18 6.32 13.82
N ASP A 108 -11.18 5.01 13.62
CA ASP A 108 -10.08 4.12 13.98
C ASP A 108 -8.84 4.36 13.12
N LEU A 109 -9.02 4.58 11.81
CA LEU A 109 -7.95 4.68 10.82
C LEU A 109 -7.42 6.11 10.62
N LYS A 110 -8.10 7.14 11.13
CA LYS A 110 -7.73 8.55 10.91
C LYS A 110 -6.27 8.90 11.24
N LYS A 111 -5.69 8.25 12.24
CA LYS A 111 -4.28 8.43 12.63
C LYS A 111 -3.28 7.88 11.60
N PHE A 112 -3.76 7.07 10.66
CA PHE A 112 -2.98 6.46 9.59
C PHE A 112 -3.24 7.08 8.22
N GLN A 113 -4.00 8.19 8.16
CA GLN A 113 -4.18 8.95 6.92
C GLN A 113 -2.84 9.42 6.38
N VAL A 114 -2.59 9.17 5.08
CA VAL A 114 -1.39 9.71 4.42
C VAL A 114 -1.65 11.15 4.02
N ASN A 115 -0.88 12.06 4.59
CA ASN A 115 -0.91 13.50 4.33
C ASN A 115 0.51 14.04 4.16
N SER A 116 0.66 15.30 3.72
CA SER A 116 1.97 15.90 3.49
C SER A 116 2.85 15.97 4.73
N SER A 117 2.26 16.09 5.93
CA SER A 117 3.03 16.07 7.18
C SER A 117 3.65 14.69 7.42
N LEU A 118 2.94 13.62 7.10
CA LEU A 118 3.43 12.26 7.21
C LEU A 118 4.46 11.95 6.11
N MET A 119 4.21 12.36 4.86
CA MET A 119 5.17 12.21 3.75
C MET A 119 6.54 12.84 4.06
N ARG A 120 6.55 14.01 4.73
CA ARG A 120 7.81 14.65 5.19
C ARG A 120 8.61 13.86 6.24
N LYS A 121 8.03 12.80 6.84
CA LYS A 121 8.74 11.90 7.78
C LYS A 121 9.38 10.71 7.08
N ALA A 122 8.99 10.44 5.85
CA ALA A 122 9.65 9.46 4.97
C ALA A 122 10.94 10.04 4.37
N ASN A 123 11.63 9.29 3.54
CA ASN A 123 12.79 9.78 2.81
C ASN A 123 12.41 10.98 1.91
N LYS A 124 13.36 11.91 1.70
CA LYS A 124 13.14 13.14 0.89
C LYS A 124 12.57 12.84 -0.50
N ASN A 125 13.01 11.75 -1.12
CA ASN A 125 12.61 11.32 -2.45
C ASN A 125 11.56 10.19 -2.42
N ALA A 126 10.90 9.99 -1.27
CA ALA A 126 9.87 8.98 -1.14
C ALA A 126 8.73 9.23 -2.12
N VAL A 127 8.18 8.15 -2.67
CA VAL A 127 7.02 8.19 -3.55
C VAL A 127 5.77 7.69 -2.83
N PHE A 128 4.61 8.17 -3.28
CA PHE A 128 3.31 7.71 -2.83
C PHE A 128 2.69 6.75 -3.83
N MET A 129 2.15 5.63 -3.35
CA MET A 129 1.46 4.61 -4.14
C MET A 129 0.08 4.29 -3.54
N HIS A 130 -0.87 3.95 -4.41
CA HIS A 130 -2.24 3.54 -4.07
C HIS A 130 -2.83 2.72 -5.22
N CYS A 131 -3.43 1.57 -4.93
CA CYS A 131 -3.98 0.69 -5.96
C CYS A 131 -5.21 1.23 -6.69
N LEU A 132 -5.78 2.37 -6.21
CA LEU A 132 -7.03 2.97 -6.70
C LEU A 132 -8.26 2.02 -6.66
N PRO A 133 -9.49 2.55 -6.53
CA PRO A 133 -9.84 3.98 -6.37
C PRO A 133 -9.49 4.54 -5.00
N ALA A 134 -9.21 5.84 -4.90
CA ALA A 134 -8.87 6.52 -3.66
C ALA A 134 -9.94 7.55 -3.25
N LEU A 135 -10.15 7.69 -1.93
CA LEU A 135 -11.06 8.69 -1.36
C LEU A 135 -10.26 9.83 -0.73
N ARG A 136 -10.10 10.92 -1.48
CA ARG A 136 -9.42 12.13 -1.00
C ARG A 136 -10.09 12.68 0.26
N GLY A 137 -9.27 12.86 1.32
CA GLY A 137 -9.74 13.30 2.64
C GLY A 137 -10.03 12.13 3.61
N GLU A 138 -10.16 10.90 3.12
CA GLU A 138 -10.22 9.69 3.95
C GLU A 138 -8.81 9.10 4.15
N GLU A 139 -8.39 8.09 3.41
CA GLU A 139 -7.09 7.42 3.57
C GLU A 139 -5.90 8.25 3.09
N VAL A 140 -6.12 9.18 2.18
CA VAL A 140 -5.09 10.07 1.64
C VAL A 140 -5.63 11.48 1.43
N THR A 141 -4.79 12.50 1.61
CA THR A 141 -5.15 13.88 1.31
C THR A 141 -4.91 14.21 -0.17
N LYS A 142 -5.65 15.20 -0.69
CA LYS A 142 -5.56 15.64 -2.09
C LYS A 142 -4.14 16.06 -2.48
N ASP A 143 -3.47 16.82 -1.64
CA ASP A 143 -2.11 17.32 -1.86
C ASP A 143 -1.04 16.24 -1.95
N VAL A 144 -1.30 15.04 -1.39
CA VAL A 144 -0.42 13.88 -1.55
C VAL A 144 -0.72 13.14 -2.83
N ILE A 145 -1.97 12.70 -3.04
CA ILE A 145 -2.29 11.85 -4.19
C ILE A 145 -2.18 12.58 -5.53
N ASP A 146 -2.47 13.88 -5.55
CA ASP A 146 -2.34 14.75 -6.74
C ASP A 146 -0.98 15.48 -6.78
N GLY A 147 -0.09 15.19 -5.80
CA GLY A 147 1.20 15.85 -5.64
C GLY A 147 2.33 15.21 -6.44
N LYS A 148 3.49 15.89 -6.48
CA LYS A 148 4.67 15.49 -7.26
C LYS A 148 5.31 14.15 -6.82
N GLN A 149 5.06 13.69 -5.60
CA GLN A 149 5.56 12.43 -5.08
C GLN A 149 4.63 11.24 -5.42
N SER A 150 3.44 11.51 -5.95
CA SER A 150 2.48 10.48 -6.33
C SER A 150 2.86 9.85 -7.68
N ILE A 151 2.90 8.52 -7.70
CA ILE A 151 3.12 7.72 -8.90
C ILE A 151 1.94 6.77 -9.15
N VAL A 152 0.75 7.14 -8.66
CA VAL A 152 -0.45 6.28 -8.74
C VAL A 152 -0.93 6.05 -10.17
N PHE A 153 -0.67 6.99 -11.10
CA PHE A 153 -1.06 6.84 -12.49
C PHE A 153 -0.10 5.92 -13.24
N ASP A 154 1.21 6.02 -13.03
CA ASP A 154 2.21 5.07 -13.54
C ASP A 154 1.92 3.66 -13.01
N GLN A 155 1.57 3.56 -11.73
CA GLN A 155 1.15 2.31 -11.10
C GLN A 155 -0.10 1.73 -11.75
N ALA A 156 -1.10 2.54 -12.06
CA ALA A 156 -2.33 2.10 -12.72
C ALA A 156 -2.08 1.65 -14.17
N GLU A 157 -1.25 2.37 -14.91
CA GLU A 157 -0.85 2.01 -16.27
C GLU A 157 -0.09 0.68 -16.30
N ASN A 158 0.83 0.48 -15.39
CA ASN A 158 1.63 -0.75 -15.28
C ASN A 158 0.80 -2.02 -15.04
N ARG A 159 -0.43 -1.87 -14.54
CA ARG A 159 -1.40 -2.97 -14.49
C ARG A 159 -1.72 -3.53 -15.89
N LEU A 160 -1.90 -2.65 -16.87
CA LEU A 160 -2.18 -3.06 -18.25
C LEU A 160 -0.98 -3.81 -18.84
N HIS A 161 0.22 -3.23 -18.75
CA HIS A 161 1.44 -3.81 -19.32
C HIS A 161 1.76 -5.18 -18.72
N LEU A 162 1.69 -5.28 -17.40
CA LEU A 162 1.96 -6.54 -16.73
C LEU A 162 0.93 -7.62 -17.04
N GLN A 163 -0.36 -7.28 -17.04
CA GLN A 163 -1.41 -8.28 -17.32
C GLN A 163 -1.32 -8.79 -18.76
N LYS A 164 -0.96 -7.95 -19.74
CA LYS A 164 -0.66 -8.40 -21.12
C LYS A 164 0.51 -9.39 -21.15
N ALA A 165 1.61 -9.08 -20.47
CA ALA A 165 2.77 -9.97 -20.38
C ALA A 165 2.44 -11.30 -19.68
N LEU A 166 1.64 -11.24 -18.62
CA LEU A 166 1.18 -12.43 -17.88
C LEU A 166 0.32 -13.33 -18.77
N LEU A 167 -0.64 -12.77 -19.50
CA LEU A 167 -1.48 -13.52 -20.44
C LEU A 167 -0.65 -14.21 -21.52
N ILE A 168 0.30 -13.51 -22.14
CA ILE A 168 1.22 -14.10 -23.12
C ILE A 168 1.94 -15.30 -22.48
N LYS A 169 2.55 -15.12 -21.30
CA LYS A 169 3.30 -16.19 -20.62
C LYS A 169 2.44 -17.40 -20.24
N LEU A 170 1.16 -17.22 -19.98
CA LEU A 170 0.27 -18.33 -19.58
C LEU A 170 -0.35 -19.05 -20.78
N LEU A 171 -0.39 -18.41 -21.95
CA LEU A 171 -1.04 -18.93 -23.14
C LEU A 171 -0.04 -19.44 -24.20
N THR A 172 1.25 -19.20 -24.01
CA THR A 172 2.36 -19.71 -24.82
C THR A 172 3.26 -20.62 -24.01
#